data_afeaf4b3c694c05154ba8bc311ebb1b6
#
_entry.id   afeaf4b3c694c05154ba8bc311ebb1b6
#
_cell.length_a   1.000
_cell.length_b   1.000
_cell.length_c   1.000
_cell.angle_alpha   90.00
_cell.angle_beta   90.00
_cell.angle_gamma   90.00
#
_symmetry.space_group_name_H-M   'P 1'
#
loop_
_entity.id
_entity.type
_entity.pdbx_description
1 polymer ?
#
loop_
_entity_poly.entity_id
_entity_poly.type
_entity_poly.pdbx_seq_one_letter_code
_entity_poly.pdbx_strand_id
1 'polypeptide(L)'
;GYTEEGYSYEPQDEMMRLRGFNIARQNNGNVLINALIIFGVDPLSEESKAEGIARAQAEMEYLIPYIRENFKGFEKAELVKTAEQLYVRESRHIIGEYQLTIDDVLENRDQWDKIAIGAYPVDVQPTATQTYGTVIGSPDRYAVPFRSLVPLKVDNLLVVGRSASYTSLAAGSARVIPLGMA
;
A
#
# COMPACT_ATOMS: atom_id res chain seq x y z
N GLY A 1 -10.49 -14.56 -4.05
CA GLY A 1 -11.18 -14.54 -5.31
C GLY A 1 -10.77 -13.41 -6.21
N TYR A 2 -11.06 -13.51 -7.46
CA TYR A 2 -10.81 -12.52 -8.52
C TYR A 2 -9.35 -12.18 -8.76
N THR A 3 -8.43 -13.07 -8.39
CA THR A 3 -6.98 -12.81 -8.54
C THR A 3 -6.55 -13.07 -9.97
N GLU A 4 -6.99 -14.17 -10.55
CA GLU A 4 -6.66 -14.54 -11.93
C GLU A 4 -7.28 -13.54 -12.91
N GLU A 5 -8.56 -13.20 -12.73
CA GLU A 5 -9.27 -12.22 -13.53
C GLU A 5 -8.61 -10.83 -13.47
N GLY A 6 -8.16 -10.43 -12.28
CA GLY A 6 -7.44 -9.16 -12.11
C GLY A 6 -6.12 -9.13 -12.86
N TYR A 7 -5.31 -10.17 -12.74
CA TYR A 7 -4.01 -10.24 -13.43
C TYR A 7 -4.11 -10.47 -14.94
N SER A 8 -5.26 -10.94 -15.44
CA SER A 8 -5.51 -11.12 -16.88
C SER A 8 -5.94 -9.84 -17.59
N TYR A 9 -6.22 -8.77 -16.86
CA TYR A 9 -6.52 -7.47 -17.45
C TYR A 9 -5.26 -6.82 -18.01
N GLU A 10 -5.32 -6.38 -19.25
CA GLU A 10 -4.27 -5.62 -19.92
C GLU A 10 -4.69 -4.14 -20.01
N PRO A 11 -4.16 -3.25 -19.15
CA PRO A 11 -4.47 -1.83 -19.21
C PRO A 11 -4.05 -1.18 -20.51
N GLN A 12 -4.77 -0.15 -20.94
CA GLN A 12 -4.37 0.68 -22.08
C GLN A 12 -3.09 1.48 -21.77
N ASP A 13 -2.87 1.81 -20.53
CA ASP A 13 -1.66 2.45 -20.04
C ASP A 13 -0.68 1.41 -19.50
N GLU A 14 0.46 1.26 -20.16
CA GLU A 14 1.53 0.32 -19.77
C GLU A 14 2.05 0.56 -18.34
N MET A 15 1.88 1.77 -17.82
CA MET A 15 2.23 2.15 -16.46
C MET A 15 1.12 1.86 -15.44
N MET A 16 0.23 0.93 -15.77
CA MET A 16 -0.81 0.44 -14.87
C MET A 16 -0.81 -1.09 -14.78
N ARG A 17 -1.36 -1.59 -13.70
CA ARG A 17 -1.67 -3.01 -13.51
C ARG A 17 -2.92 -3.17 -12.67
N LEU A 18 -3.77 -4.09 -13.05
CA LEU A 18 -4.84 -4.56 -12.20
C LEU A 18 -4.33 -5.76 -11.38
N ARG A 19 -4.77 -5.85 -10.14
CA ARG A 19 -4.52 -7.01 -9.28
C ARG A 19 -5.84 -7.59 -8.75
N GLY A 20 -5.77 -8.69 -8.03
CA GLY A 20 -6.92 -9.23 -7.33
C GLY A 20 -7.60 -8.17 -6.44
N PHE A 21 -8.92 -8.18 -6.40
CA PHE A 21 -9.70 -7.17 -5.71
C PHE A 21 -9.60 -7.26 -4.19
N ASN A 22 -9.24 -6.15 -3.56
CA ASN A 22 -9.58 -5.89 -2.16
C ASN A 22 -10.94 -5.15 -2.15
N ILE A 23 -11.97 -5.82 -1.64
CA ILE A 23 -13.35 -5.33 -1.67
C ILE A 23 -13.82 -5.01 -0.27
N ALA A 24 -14.39 -3.81 -0.09
CA ALA A 24 -15.08 -3.42 1.13
C ALA A 24 -16.53 -3.04 0.81
N ARG A 25 -17.49 -3.80 1.33
CA ARG A 25 -18.92 -3.52 1.18
C ARG A 25 -19.32 -2.33 2.04
N GLN A 26 -20.10 -1.43 1.46
CA GLN A 26 -20.64 -0.26 2.12
C GLN A 26 -22.10 -0.46 2.52
N ASN A 27 -22.58 0.31 3.51
CA ASN A 27 -23.95 0.20 4.02
C ASN A 27 -25.03 0.60 3.01
N ASN A 28 -24.67 1.42 2.02
CA ASN A 28 -25.56 1.88 0.94
C ASN A 28 -25.64 0.91 -0.24
N GLY A 29 -25.03 -0.28 -0.12
CA GLY A 29 -24.98 -1.27 -1.19
C GLY A 29 -23.83 -1.13 -2.19
N ASN A 30 -23.06 -0.04 -2.12
CA ASN A 30 -21.86 0.14 -2.92
C ASN A 30 -20.74 -0.77 -2.43
N VAL A 31 -19.73 -0.96 -3.27
CA VAL A 31 -18.47 -1.61 -2.92
C VAL A 31 -17.30 -0.69 -3.22
N LEU A 32 -16.35 -0.62 -2.32
CA LEU A 32 -15.03 -0.02 -2.58
C LEU A 32 -14.11 -1.11 -3.10
N ILE A 33 -13.39 -0.80 -4.17
CA ILE A 33 -12.41 -1.70 -4.76
C ILE A 33 -11.05 -1.01 -4.75
N ASN A 34 -10.05 -1.68 -4.17
CA ASN A 34 -8.66 -1.27 -4.22
C ASN A 34 -7.89 -2.32 -5.01
N ALA A 35 -7.66 -2.06 -6.28
CA ALA A 35 -7.05 -3.02 -7.19
C ALA A 35 -6.15 -2.42 -8.28
N LEU A 36 -6.44 -1.23 -8.79
CA LEU A 36 -5.64 -0.62 -9.86
C LEU A 36 -4.37 0.02 -9.28
N ILE A 37 -3.22 -0.39 -9.79
CA ILE A 37 -1.90 0.15 -9.44
C ILE A 37 -1.47 1.07 -10.57
N ILE A 38 -0.96 2.25 -10.23
CA ILE A 38 -0.47 3.26 -11.16
C ILE A 38 1.01 3.48 -10.86
N PHE A 39 1.86 3.23 -11.83
CA PHE A 39 3.30 3.41 -11.74
C PHE A 39 3.75 4.79 -12.24
N GLY A 40 4.98 5.17 -11.90
CA GLY A 40 5.62 6.39 -12.38
C GLY A 40 5.07 7.68 -11.74
N VAL A 41 4.33 7.59 -10.65
CA VAL A 41 3.85 8.76 -9.91
C VAL A 41 4.88 9.17 -8.86
N ASP A 42 5.30 10.44 -8.90
CA ASP A 42 6.06 11.04 -7.80
C ASP A 42 5.09 11.38 -6.65
N PRO A 43 5.18 10.68 -5.52
CA PRO A 43 4.26 10.90 -4.39
C PRO A 43 4.45 12.24 -3.68
N LEU A 44 5.51 12.97 -4.01
CA LEU A 44 5.85 14.28 -3.43
C LEU A 44 5.44 15.45 -4.33
N SER A 45 5.02 15.17 -5.57
CA SER A 45 4.53 16.15 -6.53
C SER A 45 3.01 16.09 -6.62
N GLU A 46 2.34 17.19 -6.29
CA GLU A 46 0.87 17.29 -6.44
C GLU A 46 0.45 17.19 -7.90
N GLU A 47 1.25 17.74 -8.82
CA GLU A 47 1.02 17.65 -10.28
C GLU A 47 1.09 16.19 -10.75
N SER A 48 2.14 15.46 -10.37
CA SER A 48 2.30 14.05 -10.73
C SER A 48 1.18 13.17 -10.16
N LYS A 49 0.72 13.48 -8.94
CA LYS A 49 -0.44 12.77 -8.34
C LYS A 49 -1.74 13.05 -9.09
N ALA A 50 -1.97 14.31 -9.47
CA ALA A 50 -3.15 14.69 -10.25
C ALA A 50 -3.15 14.04 -11.63
N GLU A 51 -2.01 13.99 -12.30
CA GLU A 51 -1.83 13.27 -13.57
C GLU A 51 -2.11 11.77 -13.40
N GLY A 52 -1.57 11.13 -12.35
CA GLY A 52 -1.85 9.73 -12.05
C GLY A 52 -3.35 9.44 -11.85
N ILE A 53 -4.08 10.34 -11.18
CA ILE A 53 -5.54 10.24 -11.02
C ILE A 53 -6.24 10.36 -12.38
N ALA A 54 -5.86 11.34 -13.21
CA ALA A 54 -6.48 11.54 -14.52
C ALA A 54 -6.27 10.33 -15.43
N ARG A 55 -5.08 9.74 -15.42
CA ARG A 55 -4.77 8.50 -16.13
C ARG A 55 -5.65 7.35 -15.66
N ALA A 56 -5.79 7.17 -14.33
CA ALA A 56 -6.66 6.13 -13.77
C ALA A 56 -8.13 6.34 -14.12
N GLN A 57 -8.60 7.58 -14.20
CA GLN A 57 -9.97 7.90 -14.60
C GLN A 57 -10.22 7.55 -16.07
N ALA A 58 -9.27 7.85 -16.95
CA ALA A 58 -9.35 7.47 -18.36
C ALA A 58 -9.41 5.94 -18.53
N GLU A 59 -8.65 5.20 -17.74
CA GLU A 59 -8.66 3.73 -17.78
C GLU A 59 -10.01 3.11 -17.39
N MET A 60 -10.88 3.83 -16.67
CA MET A 60 -12.20 3.32 -16.26
C MET A 60 -13.12 3.01 -17.47
N GLU A 61 -12.93 3.66 -18.60
CA GLU A 61 -13.70 3.38 -19.82
C GLU A 61 -13.51 1.94 -20.30
N TYR A 62 -12.33 1.38 -20.08
CA TYR A 62 -11.98 0.00 -20.46
C TYR A 62 -12.15 -0.97 -19.31
N LEU A 63 -11.76 -0.55 -18.11
CA LEU A 63 -11.77 -1.42 -16.93
C LEU A 63 -13.20 -1.80 -16.49
N ILE A 64 -14.18 -0.89 -16.55
CA ILE A 64 -15.54 -1.19 -16.10
C ILE A 64 -16.23 -2.23 -16.98
N PRO A 65 -16.18 -2.16 -18.33
CA PRO A 65 -16.66 -3.24 -19.18
C PRO A 65 -16.00 -4.59 -18.90
N TYR A 66 -14.66 -4.59 -18.75
CA TYR A 66 -13.90 -5.79 -18.43
C TYR A 66 -14.34 -6.43 -17.09
N ILE A 67 -14.56 -5.62 -16.06
CA ILE A 67 -15.06 -6.08 -14.75
C ILE A 67 -16.43 -6.73 -14.91
N ARG A 68 -17.34 -6.13 -15.65
CA ARG A 68 -18.68 -6.68 -15.88
C ARG A 68 -18.67 -8.02 -16.58
N GLU A 69 -17.75 -8.21 -17.51
CA GLU A 69 -17.63 -9.41 -18.31
C GLU A 69 -16.95 -10.56 -17.57
N ASN A 70 -15.90 -10.24 -16.79
CA ASN A 70 -14.98 -11.25 -16.26
C ASN A 70 -15.14 -11.52 -14.75
N PHE A 71 -15.85 -10.65 -14.00
CA PHE A 71 -15.96 -10.80 -12.55
C PHE A 71 -17.38 -11.18 -12.13
N LYS A 72 -17.55 -12.43 -11.73
CA LYS A 72 -18.85 -12.95 -11.27
C LYS A 72 -19.41 -12.10 -10.12
N GLY A 73 -20.65 -11.62 -10.30
CA GLY A 73 -21.35 -10.76 -9.34
C GLY A 73 -21.18 -9.27 -9.63
N PHE A 74 -20.42 -8.90 -10.67
CA PHE A 74 -20.22 -7.53 -11.11
C PHE A 74 -20.86 -7.22 -12.49
N GLU A 75 -21.66 -8.12 -13.02
CA GLU A 75 -22.25 -8.02 -14.37
C GLU A 75 -23.07 -6.73 -14.58
N LYS A 76 -23.59 -6.17 -13.49
CA LYS A 76 -24.38 -4.92 -13.48
C LYS A 76 -23.69 -3.80 -12.71
N ALA A 77 -22.37 -3.91 -12.47
CA ALA A 77 -21.65 -2.89 -11.72
C ALA A 77 -21.63 -1.56 -12.48
N GLU A 78 -21.83 -0.46 -11.75
CA GLU A 78 -21.72 0.89 -12.26
C GLU A 78 -20.65 1.65 -11.48
N LEU A 79 -19.85 2.45 -12.20
CA LEU A 79 -18.87 3.32 -11.56
C LEU A 79 -19.61 4.49 -10.90
N VAL A 80 -19.62 4.52 -9.59
CA VAL A 80 -20.20 5.64 -8.82
C VAL A 80 -19.19 6.77 -8.66
N LYS A 81 -17.94 6.43 -8.33
CA LYS A 81 -16.87 7.41 -8.09
C LYS A 81 -15.50 6.72 -8.12
N THR A 82 -14.49 7.45 -8.59
CA THR A 82 -13.09 7.10 -8.40
C THR A 82 -12.54 7.77 -7.12
N ALA A 83 -11.41 7.28 -6.63
CA ALA A 83 -10.73 7.90 -5.50
C ALA A 83 -10.27 9.34 -5.86
N GLU A 84 -10.42 10.27 -4.93
CA GLU A 84 -9.95 11.65 -5.08
C GLU A 84 -8.45 11.79 -4.85
N GLN A 85 -7.86 10.83 -4.15
CA GLN A 85 -6.44 10.82 -3.80
C GLN A 85 -5.85 9.45 -4.08
N LEU A 86 -4.61 9.42 -4.54
CA LEU A 86 -3.85 8.19 -4.67
C LEU A 86 -3.45 7.66 -3.31
N TYR A 87 -3.58 6.36 -3.13
CA TYR A 87 -3.04 5.67 -1.96
C TYR A 87 -1.54 5.43 -2.16
N VAL A 88 -0.75 6.35 -1.65
CA VAL A 88 0.72 6.25 -1.64
C VAL A 88 1.15 5.35 -0.49
N ARG A 89 1.83 4.25 -0.79
CA ARG A 89 2.27 3.27 0.22
C ARG A 89 3.55 3.67 0.92
N GLU A 90 4.44 4.33 0.22
CA GLU A 90 5.74 4.77 0.72
C GLU A 90 6.19 6.04 -0.02
N SER A 91 6.84 6.95 0.69
CA SER A 91 7.50 8.12 0.10
C SER A 91 8.77 8.47 0.88
N ARG A 92 8.64 9.12 2.03
CA ARG A 92 9.75 9.54 2.89
C ARG A 92 9.63 8.89 4.26
N HIS A 93 10.78 8.54 4.81
CA HIS A 93 10.96 8.14 6.21
C HIS A 93 11.78 9.19 6.94
N ILE A 94 11.46 9.41 8.20
CA ILE A 94 12.35 10.21 9.06
C ILE A 94 13.67 9.46 9.31
N ILE A 95 14.70 10.20 9.65
CA ILE A 95 15.90 9.66 10.28
C ILE A 95 15.67 9.75 11.79
N GLY A 96 15.32 8.63 12.40
CA GLY A 96 15.04 8.51 13.82
C GLY A 96 16.26 8.04 14.62
N GLU A 97 16.11 8.02 15.94
CA GLU A 97 17.13 7.49 16.86
C GLU A 97 17.43 6.00 16.64
N TYR A 98 16.48 5.29 16.04
CA TYR A 98 16.64 3.92 15.57
C TYR A 98 15.96 3.77 14.20
N GLN A 99 16.57 3.01 13.32
CA GLN A 99 15.94 2.63 12.06
C GLN A 99 15.57 1.15 12.11
N LEU A 100 14.26 0.85 12.11
CA LEU A 100 13.77 -0.51 12.05
C LEU A 100 14.18 -1.14 10.71
N THR A 101 14.85 -2.28 10.77
CA THR A 101 15.40 -2.98 9.61
C THR A 101 14.59 -4.22 9.26
N ILE A 102 14.84 -4.77 8.07
CA ILE A 102 14.24 -6.04 7.67
C ILE A 102 14.69 -7.20 8.57
N ASP A 103 15.91 -7.14 9.08
CA ASP A 103 16.44 -8.16 9.99
C ASP A 103 15.71 -8.15 11.33
N ASP A 104 15.37 -6.95 11.86
CA ASP A 104 14.53 -6.85 13.07
C ASP A 104 13.19 -7.55 12.88
N VAL A 105 12.59 -7.38 11.69
CA VAL A 105 11.29 -7.96 11.36
C VAL A 105 11.39 -9.48 11.21
N LEU A 106 12.28 -9.98 10.36
CA LEU A 106 12.35 -11.40 10.01
C LEU A 106 12.96 -12.28 11.10
N GLU A 107 13.87 -11.72 11.91
CA GLU A 107 14.45 -12.41 13.06
C GLU A 107 13.57 -12.33 14.33
N ASN A 108 12.39 -11.70 14.23
CA ASN A 108 11.46 -11.56 15.35
C ASN A 108 12.10 -10.86 16.56
N ARG A 109 12.92 -9.82 16.30
CA ARG A 109 13.67 -9.15 17.37
C ARG A 109 12.77 -8.46 18.37
N ASP A 110 13.08 -8.68 19.63
CA ASP A 110 12.49 -7.92 20.73
C ASP A 110 13.33 -6.66 21.00
N GLN A 111 12.65 -5.58 21.42
CA GLN A 111 13.29 -4.29 21.72
C GLN A 111 12.89 -3.86 23.13
N TRP A 112 13.85 -3.34 23.90
CA TRP A 112 13.61 -2.93 25.29
C TRP A 112 12.60 -1.76 25.40
N ASP A 113 12.55 -0.91 24.39
CA ASP A 113 11.68 0.26 24.29
C ASP A 113 10.48 0.03 23.35
N LYS A 114 10.07 -1.19 23.19
CA LYS A 114 8.93 -1.54 22.30
C LYS A 114 7.64 -0.89 22.74
N ILE A 115 6.92 -0.35 21.77
CA ILE A 115 5.59 0.25 21.96
C ILE A 115 4.49 -0.52 21.24
N ALA A 116 4.86 -1.31 20.24
CA ALA A 116 3.94 -2.13 19.48
C ALA A 116 4.58 -3.46 19.09
N ILE A 117 3.73 -4.45 18.80
CA ILE A 117 4.13 -5.74 18.25
C ILE A 117 3.52 -5.90 16.87
N GLY A 118 4.37 -6.14 15.87
CA GLY A 118 3.98 -6.44 14.50
C GLY A 118 4.10 -7.93 14.19
N ALA A 119 3.23 -8.41 13.28
CA ALA A 119 3.26 -9.76 12.75
C ALA A 119 2.78 -9.80 11.29
N TYR A 120 2.67 -8.64 10.64
CA TYR A 120 2.22 -8.58 9.25
C TYR A 120 3.32 -9.09 8.31
N PRO A 121 2.99 -9.87 7.26
CA PRO A 121 3.97 -10.29 6.27
C PRO A 121 4.68 -9.08 5.62
N VAL A 122 5.92 -9.27 5.23
CA VAL A 122 6.69 -8.23 4.51
C VAL A 122 6.20 -8.17 3.07
N ASP A 123 5.21 -7.32 2.84
CA ASP A 123 4.51 -7.12 1.57
C ASP A 123 5.21 -6.03 0.74
N VAL A 124 6.06 -6.46 -0.19
CA VAL A 124 6.73 -5.57 -1.15
C VAL A 124 5.84 -5.39 -2.36
N GLN A 125 5.54 -4.14 -2.68
CA GLN A 125 4.67 -3.82 -3.80
C GLN A 125 5.40 -3.90 -5.15
N PRO A 126 4.69 -4.20 -6.26
CA PRO A 126 5.28 -4.19 -7.58
C PRO A 126 5.75 -2.78 -7.97
N THR A 127 6.71 -2.75 -8.87
CA THR A 127 7.20 -1.54 -9.54
C THR A 127 6.95 -1.66 -11.04
N ALA A 128 7.19 -0.60 -11.80
CA ALA A 128 7.07 -0.64 -13.27
C ALA A 128 7.99 -1.70 -13.91
N THR A 129 9.13 -2.00 -13.28
CA THR A 129 10.10 -3.00 -13.77
C THR A 129 9.92 -4.37 -13.14
N GLN A 130 9.35 -4.44 -11.92
CA GLN A 130 9.02 -5.68 -11.22
C GLN A 130 7.49 -5.75 -11.07
N THR A 131 6.85 -6.42 -12.00
CA THR A 131 5.39 -6.41 -12.17
C THR A 131 4.61 -7.14 -11.08
N TYR A 132 5.26 -7.97 -10.27
CA TYR A 132 4.61 -8.72 -9.20
C TYR A 132 5.09 -8.26 -7.83
N GLY A 133 4.14 -7.99 -6.94
CA GLY A 133 4.44 -7.85 -5.52
C GLY A 133 4.94 -9.17 -4.93
N THR A 134 5.77 -9.08 -3.91
CA THR A 134 6.41 -10.26 -3.30
C THR A 134 6.27 -10.19 -1.79
N VAL A 135 5.81 -11.26 -1.18
CA VAL A 135 5.94 -11.48 0.26
C VAL A 135 7.29 -12.16 0.48
N ILE A 136 8.27 -11.40 1.00
CA ILE A 136 9.64 -11.90 1.22
C ILE A 136 9.84 -12.60 2.56
N GLY A 137 8.83 -12.58 3.42
CA GLY A 137 8.83 -13.27 4.71
C GLY A 137 7.62 -12.93 5.54
N SER A 138 7.33 -13.80 6.51
CA SER A 138 6.25 -13.63 7.47
C SER A 138 6.83 -13.79 8.87
N PRO A 139 7.01 -12.71 9.63
CA PRO A 139 7.47 -12.81 11.02
C PRO A 139 6.38 -13.46 11.89
N ASP A 140 6.78 -14.14 12.95
CA ASP A 140 5.84 -14.55 13.99
C ASP A 140 5.39 -13.33 14.80
N ARG A 141 6.35 -12.52 15.23
CA ARG A 141 6.14 -11.24 15.88
C ARG A 141 7.47 -10.49 15.99
N TYR A 142 7.46 -9.19 15.81
CA TYR A 142 8.61 -8.32 16.05
C TYR A 142 8.19 -7.08 16.82
N ALA A 143 9.14 -6.49 17.53
CA ALA A 143 8.91 -5.26 18.28
C ALA A 143 9.12 -4.03 17.42
N VAL A 144 8.23 -3.04 17.54
CA VAL A 144 8.44 -1.68 17.01
C VAL A 144 8.99 -0.83 18.15
N PRO A 145 10.25 -0.37 18.07
CA PRO A 145 10.86 0.41 19.15
C PRO A 145 10.39 1.87 19.11
N PHE A 146 10.21 2.47 20.28
CA PHE A 146 9.85 3.89 20.44
C PHE A 146 10.83 4.80 19.70
N ARG A 147 12.12 4.51 19.78
CA ARG A 147 13.20 5.27 19.10
C ARG A 147 13.02 5.37 17.58
N SER A 148 12.29 4.46 16.95
CA SER A 148 11.99 4.55 15.51
C SER A 148 10.96 5.64 15.16
N LEU A 149 10.30 6.20 16.17
CA LEU A 149 9.33 7.27 16.02
C LEU A 149 9.92 8.65 16.34
N VAL A 150 11.10 8.69 16.96
CA VAL A 150 11.76 9.91 17.46
C VAL A 150 12.74 10.44 16.41
N PRO A 151 12.47 11.61 15.78
CA PRO A 151 13.41 12.21 14.84
C PRO A 151 14.72 12.65 15.54
N LEU A 152 15.87 12.45 14.87
CA LEU A 152 17.17 12.85 15.42
C LEU A 152 17.38 14.36 15.62
N LYS A 153 16.61 15.20 14.90
CA LYS A 153 16.91 16.64 14.81
C LYS A 153 15.73 17.54 15.16
N VAL A 154 14.64 16.97 15.65
CA VAL A 154 13.43 17.72 15.99
C VAL A 154 12.92 17.25 17.34
N ASP A 155 12.86 18.15 18.30
CA ASP A 155 12.33 17.88 19.63
C ASP A 155 10.79 17.95 19.65
N ASN A 156 10.18 17.27 20.61
CA ASN A 156 8.72 17.27 20.85
C ASN A 156 7.88 16.83 19.64
N LEU A 157 8.44 15.95 18.79
CA LEU A 157 7.75 15.36 17.63
C LEU A 157 7.89 13.84 17.68
N LEU A 158 6.78 13.15 17.41
CA LEU A 158 6.77 11.72 17.11
C LEU A 158 6.17 11.51 15.71
N VAL A 159 6.79 10.62 14.93
CA VAL A 159 6.33 10.28 13.60
C VAL A 159 5.97 8.80 13.55
N VAL A 160 4.70 8.51 13.31
CA VAL A 160 4.15 7.15 13.32
C VAL A 160 3.75 6.67 11.93
N GLY A 161 3.56 5.36 11.78
CA GLY A 161 3.06 4.74 10.57
C GLY A 161 4.10 4.76 9.44
N ARG A 162 3.64 4.95 8.20
CA ARG A 162 4.46 4.79 6.99
C ARG A 162 5.65 5.76 6.84
N SER A 163 5.70 6.83 7.64
CA SER A 163 6.79 7.82 7.62
C SER A 163 7.78 7.66 8.76
N ALA A 164 7.56 6.72 9.69
CA ALA A 164 8.46 6.41 10.78
C ALA A 164 9.84 5.94 10.27
N SER A 165 10.83 5.88 11.13
CA SER A 165 12.20 5.50 10.78
C SER A 165 12.32 4.00 10.52
N TYR A 166 11.90 3.59 9.34
CA TYR A 166 11.96 2.23 8.85
C TYR A 166 12.80 2.16 7.57
N THR A 167 13.48 1.04 7.32
CA THR A 167 13.95 0.74 5.97
C THR A 167 12.76 0.42 5.07
N SER A 168 12.88 0.59 3.75
CA SER A 168 11.79 0.30 2.80
C SER A 168 11.25 -1.13 2.93
N LEU A 169 12.12 -2.11 3.11
CA LEU A 169 11.71 -3.51 3.30
C LEU A 169 10.97 -3.72 4.63
N ALA A 170 11.47 -3.13 5.74
CA ALA A 170 10.77 -3.19 7.03
C ALA A 170 9.40 -2.51 6.96
N ALA A 171 9.29 -1.39 6.24
CA ALA A 171 8.04 -0.70 6.01
C ALA A 171 7.00 -1.58 5.27
N GLY A 172 7.43 -2.56 4.49
CA GLY A 172 6.55 -3.57 3.89
C GLY A 172 5.64 -4.26 4.92
N SER A 173 6.14 -4.48 6.14
CA SER A 173 5.37 -5.01 7.27
C SER A 173 4.89 -3.91 8.22
N ALA A 174 5.77 -2.99 8.62
CA ALA A 174 5.52 -2.08 9.75
C ALA A 174 4.59 -0.88 9.44
N ARG A 175 4.35 -0.55 8.16
CA ARG A 175 3.51 0.59 7.74
C ARG A 175 2.01 0.39 7.91
N VAL A 176 1.57 -0.80 8.32
CA VAL A 176 0.12 -1.10 8.45
C VAL A 176 -0.53 -0.28 9.54
N ILE A 177 -1.79 0.09 9.32
CA ILE A 177 -2.54 0.99 10.20
C ILE A 177 -2.56 0.57 11.68
N PRO A 178 -2.77 -0.72 12.04
CA PRO A 178 -2.79 -1.11 13.44
C PRO A 178 -1.53 -0.76 14.22
N LEU A 179 -0.35 -0.89 13.59
CA LEU A 179 0.92 -0.50 14.22
C LEU A 179 1.08 1.02 14.38
N GLY A 180 0.47 1.79 13.49
CA GLY A 180 0.46 3.26 13.61
C GLY A 180 -0.56 3.79 14.61
N MET A 181 -1.47 2.95 15.11
CA MET A 181 -2.48 3.30 16.11
C MET A 181 -2.07 2.91 17.54
N ALA A 182 -1.12 2.00 17.69
CA ALA A 182 -0.60 1.56 18.97
C ALA A 182 0.31 2.63 19.58
#